data_d8467430061b18420dfc14f6c01db654
#
_entry.id   d8467430061b18420dfc14f6c01db654
#
_cell.length_a   1.000
_cell.length_b   1.000
_cell.length_c   1.000
_cell.angle_alpha   90.00
_cell.angle_beta   90.00
_cell.angle_gamma   90.00
#
_symmetry.space_group_name_H-M   'P 1'
#
loop_
_entity.id
_entity.type
_entity.pdbx_description
1 polymer ?
#
loop_
_entity_poly.entity_id
_entity_poly.type
_entity_poly.pdbx_seq_one_letter_code
_entity_poly.pdbx_strand_id
1 'polypeptide(L)'
;VTEEVEGIPVLRLQFFDSQGSRERREFLEDHADAPVQIIDLRTNGGGFWQDAQSVMMDYVGQAVPTNSVEVDAWTGNYQDEQDQFAENEKLLIVLTGKYTASAAEQFVDAIHNVENVLIVGENTNGCILTAAGSSYLPNSNAPMVLGANLVHVFPGEGFFEELRGLYPDIWVPAGEAEELVIKLVEQLNR
;
A
#
# COMPACT_ATOMS: atom_id res chain seq x y z
N VAL A 1 -6.82 5.16 -11.90
CA VAL A 1 -7.64 4.65 -13.02
C VAL A 1 -8.38 3.41 -12.54
N THR A 2 -9.66 3.33 -12.86
CA THR A 2 -10.53 2.18 -12.57
C THR A 2 -10.86 1.48 -13.89
N GLU A 3 -10.76 0.17 -13.93
CA GLU A 3 -11.09 -0.64 -15.11
C GLU A 3 -11.49 -2.07 -14.73
N GLU A 4 -12.03 -2.81 -15.66
CA GLU A 4 -12.24 -4.27 -15.55
C GLU A 4 -11.27 -5.01 -16.47
N VAL A 5 -10.60 -6.02 -15.93
CA VAL A 5 -9.73 -6.91 -16.69
C VAL A 5 -10.29 -8.33 -16.54
N GLU A 6 -10.75 -8.92 -17.64
CA GLU A 6 -11.40 -10.25 -17.67
C GLU A 6 -12.53 -10.40 -16.62
N GLY A 7 -13.31 -9.32 -16.43
CA GLY A 7 -14.39 -9.27 -15.46
C GLY A 7 -13.98 -9.06 -13.99
N ILE A 8 -12.70 -8.81 -13.74
CA ILE A 8 -12.19 -8.52 -12.39
C ILE A 8 -12.01 -7.00 -12.28
N PRO A 9 -12.61 -6.34 -11.28
CA PRO A 9 -12.41 -4.91 -11.05
C PRO A 9 -10.99 -4.63 -10.57
N VAL A 10 -10.32 -3.69 -11.24
CA VAL A 10 -8.94 -3.28 -10.99
C VAL A 10 -8.87 -1.78 -10.70
N LEU A 11 -8.34 -1.42 -9.56
CA LEU A 11 -8.00 -0.04 -9.20
C LEU A 11 -6.50 0.19 -9.34
N ARG A 12 -6.08 0.97 -10.35
CA ARG A 12 -4.66 1.36 -10.53
C ARG A 12 -4.42 2.70 -9.89
N LEU A 13 -3.55 2.74 -8.90
CA LEU A 13 -3.15 3.95 -8.18
C LEU A 13 -1.67 4.24 -8.45
N GLN A 14 -1.38 5.41 -9.01
CA GLN A 14 0.00 5.88 -9.20
C GLN A 14 0.48 6.71 -8.01
N PHE A 15 -0.45 7.24 -7.23
CA PHE A 15 -0.18 8.09 -6.08
C PHE A 15 -1.38 8.09 -5.14
N PHE A 16 -1.13 8.26 -3.84
CA PHE A 16 -2.18 8.46 -2.84
C PHE A 16 -2.46 9.94 -2.68
N ASP A 17 -3.54 10.39 -3.30
CA ASP A 17 -4.09 11.74 -3.18
C ASP A 17 -5.62 11.68 -3.12
N SER A 18 -6.23 12.81 -2.83
CA SER A 18 -7.70 12.91 -2.75
C SER A 18 -8.38 12.98 -4.13
N GLN A 19 -7.60 13.06 -5.21
CA GLN A 19 -8.17 13.10 -6.56
C GLN A 19 -8.74 11.73 -6.93
N GLY A 20 -9.87 11.74 -7.60
CA GLY A 20 -10.54 10.51 -8.02
C GLY A 20 -11.18 9.69 -6.90
N SER A 21 -11.24 10.20 -5.67
CA SER A 21 -11.86 9.48 -4.54
C SER A 21 -13.35 9.21 -4.74
N ARG A 22 -14.03 10.07 -5.47
CA ARG A 22 -15.45 9.88 -5.82
C ARG A 22 -15.62 8.78 -6.87
N GLU A 23 -14.87 8.86 -7.96
CA GLU A 23 -14.89 7.88 -9.04
C GLU A 23 -14.49 6.48 -8.53
N ARG A 24 -13.52 6.42 -7.61
CA ARG A 24 -13.15 5.18 -6.93
C ARG A 24 -14.31 4.58 -6.16
N ARG A 25 -15.02 5.36 -5.34
CA ARG A 25 -16.17 4.86 -4.57
C ARG A 25 -17.31 4.42 -5.46
N GLU A 26 -17.67 5.21 -6.48
CA GLU A 26 -18.68 4.84 -7.46
C GLU A 26 -18.31 3.50 -8.14
N PHE A 27 -17.03 3.34 -8.53
CA PHE A 27 -16.56 2.10 -9.12
C PHE A 27 -16.65 0.90 -8.17
N LEU A 28 -16.32 1.08 -6.89
CA LEU A 28 -16.43 0.02 -5.89
C LEU A 28 -17.88 -0.34 -5.55
N GLU A 29 -18.77 0.65 -5.54
CA GLU A 29 -20.21 0.43 -5.37
C GLU A 29 -20.78 -0.37 -6.54
N ASP A 30 -20.39 -0.05 -7.78
CA ASP A 30 -20.81 -0.77 -8.99
C ASP A 30 -20.29 -2.23 -9.01
N HIS A 31 -19.17 -2.52 -8.31
CA HIS A 31 -18.58 -3.85 -8.21
C HIS A 31 -18.70 -4.46 -6.80
N ALA A 32 -19.69 -4.01 -6.03
CA ALA A 32 -19.85 -4.46 -4.65
C ALA A 32 -20.03 -5.99 -4.50
N ASP A 33 -20.54 -6.65 -5.51
CA ASP A 33 -20.75 -8.10 -5.52
C ASP A 33 -19.58 -8.90 -6.11
N ALA A 34 -18.52 -8.23 -6.58
CA ALA A 34 -17.37 -8.91 -7.15
C ALA A 34 -16.61 -9.69 -6.04
N PRO A 35 -16.41 -11.03 -6.21
CA PRO A 35 -15.76 -11.85 -5.19
C PRO A 35 -14.26 -11.58 -5.08
N VAL A 36 -13.66 -11.02 -6.14
CA VAL A 36 -12.24 -10.67 -6.22
C VAL A 36 -12.10 -9.26 -6.71
N GLN A 37 -11.22 -8.49 -6.09
CA GLN A 37 -10.86 -7.13 -6.48
C GLN A 37 -9.34 -6.98 -6.49
N ILE A 38 -8.81 -6.14 -7.37
CA ILE A 38 -7.36 -5.90 -7.50
C ILE A 38 -7.06 -4.43 -7.24
N ILE A 39 -6.05 -4.16 -6.39
CA ILE A 39 -5.40 -2.85 -6.25
C ILE A 39 -4.01 -2.95 -6.85
N ASP A 40 -3.73 -2.18 -7.89
CA ASP A 40 -2.43 -2.14 -8.54
C ASP A 40 -1.60 -0.95 -8.04
N LEU A 41 -0.60 -1.26 -7.23
CA LEU A 41 0.37 -0.31 -6.67
C LEU A 41 1.76 -0.43 -7.31
N ARG A 42 1.95 -1.22 -8.37
CA ARG A 42 3.26 -1.48 -8.97
C ARG A 42 4.03 -0.23 -9.37
N THR A 43 3.32 0.86 -9.65
CA THR A 43 3.88 2.16 -10.02
C THR A 43 3.53 3.28 -9.03
N ASN A 44 3.06 2.94 -7.83
CA ASN A 44 2.66 3.91 -6.81
C ASN A 44 3.86 4.40 -5.99
N GLY A 45 4.27 5.64 -6.22
CA GLY A 45 5.39 6.27 -5.51
C GLY A 45 5.07 6.79 -4.10
N GLY A 46 3.88 6.50 -3.55
CA GLY A 46 3.46 6.97 -2.23
C GLY A 46 2.41 8.06 -2.27
N GLY A 47 2.53 9.05 -1.41
CA GLY A 47 1.58 10.15 -1.28
C GLY A 47 1.23 10.47 0.16
N PHE A 48 -0.03 10.80 0.40
CA PHE A 48 -0.50 11.09 1.75
C PHE A 48 -1.04 9.84 2.42
N TRP A 49 -0.58 9.57 3.64
CA TRP A 49 -1.04 8.41 4.41
C TRP A 49 -2.55 8.43 4.65
N GLN A 50 -3.13 9.61 4.91
CA GLN A 50 -4.58 9.76 5.08
C GLN A 50 -5.38 9.33 3.85
N ASP A 51 -4.83 9.56 2.64
CA ASP A 51 -5.49 9.12 1.41
C ASP A 51 -5.32 7.60 1.20
N ALA A 52 -4.20 7.02 1.61
CA ALA A 52 -4.03 5.56 1.65
C ALA A 52 -5.04 4.91 2.62
N GLN A 53 -5.22 5.48 3.81
CA GLN A 53 -6.26 5.03 4.75
C GLN A 53 -7.67 5.17 4.17
N SER A 54 -7.95 6.23 3.39
CA SER A 54 -9.24 6.36 2.70
C SER A 54 -9.49 5.24 1.69
N VAL A 55 -8.45 4.76 1.02
CA VAL A 55 -8.56 3.59 0.14
C VAL A 55 -8.89 2.33 0.94
N MET A 56 -8.26 2.10 2.09
CA MET A 56 -8.61 0.99 2.98
C MET A 56 -10.06 1.07 3.44
N MET A 57 -10.52 2.26 3.86
CA MET A 57 -11.93 2.47 4.24
C MET A 57 -12.91 2.11 3.13
N ASP A 58 -12.58 2.45 1.88
CA ASP A 58 -13.44 2.15 0.73
C ASP A 58 -13.52 0.63 0.45
N TYR A 59 -12.46 -0.14 0.71
CA TYR A 59 -12.39 -1.60 0.46
C TYR A 59 -12.79 -2.45 1.66
N VAL A 60 -12.32 -2.10 2.86
CA VAL A 60 -12.41 -2.92 4.08
C VAL A 60 -13.46 -2.37 5.03
N GLY A 61 -13.90 -1.11 4.84
CA GLY A 61 -14.86 -0.43 5.71
C GLY A 61 -14.24 0.15 6.99
N GLN A 62 -12.93 -0.04 7.19
CA GLN A 62 -12.19 0.53 8.33
C GLN A 62 -10.74 0.85 7.95
N ALA A 63 -10.13 1.78 8.67
CA ALA A 63 -8.69 1.99 8.62
C ALA A 63 -7.99 0.89 9.43
N VAL A 64 -6.89 0.37 8.90
CA VAL A 64 -6.11 -0.69 9.55
C VAL A 64 -4.73 -0.10 9.90
N PRO A 65 -4.23 -0.30 11.12
CA PRO A 65 -2.89 0.16 11.49
C PRO A 65 -1.80 -0.60 10.74
N THR A 66 -0.64 0.01 10.61
CA THR A 66 0.58 -0.65 10.11
C THR A 66 1.11 -1.66 11.12
N ASN A 67 1.79 -2.71 10.68
CA ASN A 67 2.55 -3.61 11.56
C ASN A 67 3.81 -2.91 12.10
N SER A 68 4.36 -1.99 11.33
CA SER A 68 5.47 -1.17 11.77
C SER A 68 4.99 -0.06 12.71
N VAL A 69 5.78 0.22 13.73
CA VAL A 69 5.56 1.29 14.70
C VAL A 69 6.48 2.46 14.36
N GLU A 70 5.92 3.67 14.30
CA GLU A 70 6.73 4.88 14.19
C GLU A 70 7.34 5.23 15.54
N VAL A 71 8.66 5.25 15.60
CA VAL A 71 9.44 5.60 16.79
C VAL A 71 10.17 6.91 16.55
N ASP A 72 10.01 7.87 17.47
CA ASP A 72 10.83 9.08 17.45
C ASP A 72 12.29 8.73 17.77
N ALA A 73 13.16 8.93 16.79
CA ALA A 73 14.59 8.54 16.88
C ALA A 73 15.37 9.26 17.98
N TRP A 74 14.89 10.41 18.47
CA TRP A 74 15.54 11.20 19.51
C TRP A 74 15.08 10.83 20.92
N THR A 75 13.79 10.57 21.09
CA THR A 75 13.19 10.31 22.41
C THR A 75 12.94 8.84 22.67
N GLY A 76 12.89 8.02 21.62
CA GLY A 76 12.47 6.63 21.71
C GLY A 76 10.99 6.44 22.00
N ASN A 77 10.20 7.52 22.00
CA ASN A 77 8.74 7.43 22.21
C ASN A 77 8.08 6.86 20.97
N TYR A 78 7.14 5.97 21.16
CA TYR A 78 6.30 5.40 20.11
C TYR A 78 4.85 5.34 20.56
N GLN A 79 3.94 5.29 19.59
CA GLN A 79 2.55 4.98 19.83
C GLN A 79 2.35 3.51 19.49
N ASP A 80 1.97 2.73 20.48
CA ASP A 80 1.63 1.33 20.31
C ASP A 80 0.19 1.27 19.80
N GLU A 81 0.04 1.13 18.51
CA GLU A 81 -1.27 0.82 17.92
C GLU A 81 -1.41 -0.70 17.99
N GLN A 82 -2.41 -1.16 18.75
CA GLN A 82 -2.66 -2.58 18.97
C GLN A 82 -2.97 -3.28 17.64
N ASP A 83 -2.47 -4.51 17.49
CA ASP A 83 -2.80 -5.41 16.39
C ASP A 83 -4.33 -5.48 16.22
N GLN A 84 -4.85 -4.81 15.21
CA GLN A 84 -6.26 -4.88 14.84
C GLN A 84 -6.35 -5.65 13.54
N PHE A 85 -6.85 -6.88 13.64
CA PHE A 85 -7.18 -7.67 12.46
C PHE A 85 -8.51 -7.17 11.90
N ALA A 86 -8.56 -6.89 10.61
CA ALA A 86 -9.78 -6.50 9.92
C ALA A 86 -10.36 -7.69 9.16
N GLU A 87 -11.64 -7.98 9.39
CA GLU A 87 -12.38 -8.97 8.63
C GLU A 87 -12.68 -8.45 7.23
N ASN A 88 -12.51 -9.30 6.22
CA ASN A 88 -12.87 -9.01 4.85
C ASN A 88 -13.34 -10.31 4.16
N GLU A 89 -14.55 -10.29 3.64
CA GLU A 89 -15.15 -11.47 3.00
C GLU A 89 -14.67 -11.70 1.56
N LYS A 90 -14.17 -10.65 0.90
CA LYS A 90 -13.76 -10.70 -0.51
C LYS A 90 -12.25 -10.89 -0.62
N LEU A 91 -11.83 -11.58 -1.67
CA LEU A 91 -10.41 -11.66 -1.98
C LEU A 91 -9.92 -10.32 -2.54
N LEU A 92 -9.08 -9.64 -1.79
CA LEU A 92 -8.39 -8.45 -2.25
C LEU A 92 -6.95 -8.82 -2.64
N ILE A 93 -6.59 -8.56 -3.90
CA ILE A 93 -5.24 -8.79 -4.40
C ILE A 93 -4.54 -7.46 -4.59
N VAL A 94 -3.37 -7.31 -3.99
CA VAL A 94 -2.55 -6.10 -4.10
C VAL A 94 -1.32 -6.40 -4.94
N LEU A 95 -1.19 -5.70 -6.08
CA LEU A 95 -0.02 -5.84 -6.93
C LEU A 95 1.07 -4.85 -6.51
N THR A 96 2.27 -5.36 -6.26
CA THR A 96 3.43 -4.57 -5.83
C THR A 96 4.59 -4.63 -6.80
N GLY A 97 5.49 -3.67 -6.73
CA GLY A 97 6.70 -3.63 -7.51
C GLY A 97 7.73 -2.66 -6.91
N LYS A 98 8.91 -2.62 -7.49
CA LYS A 98 10.02 -1.77 -7.02
C LYS A 98 9.74 -0.26 -6.97
N TYR A 99 8.65 0.21 -7.58
CA TYR A 99 8.21 1.60 -7.50
C TYR A 99 7.11 1.82 -6.45
N THR A 100 6.62 0.76 -5.80
CA THR A 100 5.72 0.87 -4.64
C THR A 100 6.53 1.44 -3.48
N ALA A 101 6.29 2.71 -3.09
CA ALA A 101 7.15 3.42 -2.16
C ALA A 101 6.38 4.27 -1.13
N SER A 102 7.02 4.61 0.00
CA SER A 102 6.52 5.57 0.99
C SER A 102 5.14 5.18 1.54
N ALA A 103 4.13 6.05 1.45
CA ALA A 103 2.76 5.74 1.89
C ALA A 103 2.16 4.47 1.24
N ALA A 104 2.65 4.08 0.05
CA ALA A 104 2.24 2.81 -0.57
C ALA A 104 2.84 1.61 0.16
N GLU A 105 4.03 1.73 0.74
CA GLU A 105 4.60 0.69 1.58
C GLU A 105 3.89 0.60 2.93
N GLN A 106 3.52 1.75 3.51
CA GLN A 106 2.67 1.77 4.72
C GLN A 106 1.30 1.11 4.45
N PHE A 107 0.72 1.36 3.26
CA PHE A 107 -0.50 0.66 2.84
C PHE A 107 -0.29 -0.84 2.74
N VAL A 108 0.79 -1.30 2.09
CA VAL A 108 1.12 -2.74 1.98
C VAL A 108 1.34 -3.36 3.35
N ASP A 109 2.04 -2.67 4.25
CA ASP A 109 2.25 -3.11 5.63
C ASP A 109 0.93 -3.25 6.40
N ALA A 110 0.07 -2.25 6.34
CA ALA A 110 -1.22 -2.28 7.02
C ALA A 110 -2.18 -3.34 6.45
N ILE A 111 -2.23 -3.49 5.12
CA ILE A 111 -3.18 -4.40 4.47
C ILE A 111 -2.89 -5.88 4.75
N HIS A 112 -1.68 -6.23 5.20
CA HIS A 112 -1.37 -7.56 5.71
C HIS A 112 -2.19 -7.94 6.97
N ASN A 113 -2.75 -6.96 7.67
CA ASN A 113 -3.63 -7.18 8.82
C ASN A 113 -5.11 -7.36 8.43
N VAL A 114 -5.39 -7.56 7.17
CA VAL A 114 -6.73 -7.78 6.64
C VAL A 114 -6.89 -9.21 6.17
N GLU A 115 -8.00 -9.84 6.52
CA GLU A 115 -8.32 -11.19 6.04
C GLU A 115 -8.53 -11.21 4.53
N ASN A 116 -8.25 -12.34 3.90
CA ASN A 116 -8.44 -12.56 2.47
C ASN A 116 -7.71 -11.53 1.58
N VAL A 117 -6.52 -11.11 2.00
CA VAL A 117 -5.62 -10.30 1.19
C VAL A 117 -4.48 -11.15 0.67
N LEU A 118 -4.10 -10.93 -0.57
CA LEU A 118 -2.95 -11.57 -1.21
C LEU A 118 -2.09 -10.50 -1.90
N ILE A 119 -0.83 -10.41 -1.55
CA ILE A 119 0.12 -9.48 -2.14
C ILE A 119 0.98 -10.22 -3.18
N VAL A 120 0.96 -9.73 -4.41
CA VAL A 120 1.60 -10.40 -5.56
C VAL A 120 2.49 -9.41 -6.32
N GLY A 121 3.71 -9.82 -6.65
CA GLY A 121 4.62 -9.01 -7.45
C GLY A 121 6.06 -9.04 -6.95
N GLU A 122 6.76 -7.93 -7.10
CA GLU A 122 8.11 -7.77 -6.57
C GLU A 122 8.09 -7.09 -5.20
N ASN A 123 9.23 -7.15 -4.50
CA ASN A 123 9.44 -6.35 -3.30
C ASN A 123 9.14 -4.87 -3.57
N THR A 124 8.62 -4.18 -2.59
CA THR A 124 8.45 -2.73 -2.64
C THR A 124 9.79 -2.00 -2.71
N ASN A 125 9.78 -0.69 -2.81
CA ASN A 125 10.98 0.12 -2.99
C ASN A 125 11.97 0.06 -1.83
N GLY A 126 11.46 -0.01 -0.60
CA GLY A 126 12.25 0.12 0.61
C GLY A 126 12.50 1.58 1.01
N CYS A 127 11.50 2.44 0.83
CA CYS A 127 11.54 3.86 1.20
C CYS A 127 10.31 4.22 2.04
N ILE A 128 10.15 3.56 3.18
CA ILE A 128 9.00 3.76 4.08
C ILE A 128 9.14 5.00 4.97
N LEU A 129 10.35 5.60 5.04
CA LEU A 129 10.61 6.73 5.92
C LEU A 129 9.74 7.94 5.63
N THR A 130 9.18 8.51 6.67
CA THR A 130 8.31 9.67 6.58
C THR A 130 9.12 10.94 6.28
N ALA A 131 8.71 11.72 5.26
CA ALA A 131 9.28 13.03 5.00
C ALA A 131 8.62 14.10 5.87
N ALA A 132 9.41 14.87 6.60
CA ALA A 132 8.91 15.98 7.44
C ALA A 132 8.59 17.25 6.63
N GLY A 133 9.11 17.37 5.43
CA GLY A 133 8.86 18.52 4.56
C GLY A 133 9.87 18.64 3.43
N SER A 134 9.64 19.63 2.58
CA SER A 134 10.58 20.00 1.52
C SER A 134 10.95 21.47 1.61
N SER A 135 12.17 21.81 1.24
CA SER A 135 12.67 23.16 1.18
C SER A 135 13.66 23.29 0.01
N TYR A 136 14.12 24.51 -0.23
CA TYR A 136 15.16 24.77 -1.23
C TYR A 136 16.42 25.29 -0.55
N LEU A 137 17.56 24.86 -1.01
CA LEU A 137 18.84 25.41 -0.53
C LEU A 137 18.94 26.90 -0.93
N PRO A 138 19.27 27.82 0.01
CA PRO A 138 19.14 29.26 -0.19
C PRO A 138 19.93 29.77 -1.36
N ASN A 139 20.87 29.30 -1.94
CA ASN A 139 21.66 29.91 -3.01
C ASN A 139 21.70 29.09 -4.32
N SER A 140 21.04 27.93 -4.38
CA SER A 140 21.11 27.05 -5.55
C SER A 140 19.76 26.66 -6.12
N ASN A 141 18.65 27.01 -5.45
CA ASN A 141 17.31 26.50 -5.76
C ASN A 141 17.24 24.96 -5.87
N ALA A 142 18.24 24.25 -5.36
CA ALA A 142 18.19 22.79 -5.32
C ALA A 142 17.14 22.33 -4.32
N PRO A 143 16.22 21.43 -4.71
CA PRO A 143 15.24 20.89 -3.78
C PRO A 143 15.92 20.06 -2.70
N MET A 144 15.45 20.18 -1.47
CA MET A 144 15.88 19.39 -0.34
C MET A 144 14.67 18.79 0.35
N VAL A 145 14.65 17.50 0.51
CA VAL A 145 13.64 16.79 1.31
C VAL A 145 14.25 16.52 2.68
N LEU A 146 13.53 16.90 3.72
CA LEU A 146 13.91 16.66 5.10
C LEU A 146 13.18 15.41 5.59
N GLY A 147 13.91 14.41 6.04
CA GLY A 147 13.33 13.27 6.74
C GLY A 147 12.74 13.69 8.08
N ALA A 148 11.66 13.05 8.50
CA ALA A 148 11.16 13.15 9.86
C ALA A 148 12.14 12.46 10.82
N ASN A 149 12.08 12.82 12.11
CA ASN A 149 12.81 12.09 13.17
C ASN A 149 12.12 10.75 13.51
N LEU A 150 11.30 10.24 12.61
CA LEU A 150 10.55 9.01 12.79
C LEU A 150 11.22 7.89 12.03
N VAL A 151 11.39 6.76 12.67
CA VAL A 151 11.87 5.53 12.07
C VAL A 151 10.81 4.44 12.24
N HIS A 152 10.64 3.60 11.24
CA HIS A 152 9.76 2.45 11.33
C HIS A 152 10.48 1.27 11.97
N VAL A 153 9.87 0.67 12.97
CA VAL A 153 10.36 -0.51 13.69
C VAL A 153 9.32 -1.60 13.60
N PHE A 154 9.71 -2.76 13.09
CA PHE A 154 8.86 -3.94 13.08
C PHE A 154 9.05 -4.70 14.41
N PRO A 155 8.01 -4.88 15.22
CA PRO A 155 8.11 -5.59 16.49
C PRO A 155 8.68 -6.99 16.30
N GLY A 156 9.80 -7.29 16.98
CA GLY A 156 10.51 -8.56 16.86
C GLY A 156 11.51 -8.68 15.70
N GLU A 157 11.44 -7.83 14.69
CA GLU A 157 12.34 -7.86 13.52
C GLU A 157 13.38 -6.72 13.53
N GLY A 158 13.11 -5.65 14.28
CA GLY A 158 13.99 -4.49 14.38
C GLY A 158 13.65 -3.37 13.41
N PHE A 159 14.64 -2.55 13.11
CA PHE A 159 14.44 -1.41 12.21
C PHE A 159 14.18 -1.86 10.76
N PHE A 160 13.30 -1.12 10.09
CA PHE A 160 13.13 -1.28 8.65
C PHE A 160 14.45 -0.96 7.93
N GLU A 161 14.91 -1.91 7.11
CA GLU A 161 16.08 -1.71 6.28
C GLU A 161 15.70 -0.98 4.99
N GLU A 162 16.14 0.26 4.87
CA GLU A 162 15.99 1.02 3.63
C GLU A 162 16.54 0.25 2.41
N LEU A 163 15.86 0.36 1.29
CA LEU A 163 16.16 -0.31 0.02
C LEU A 163 15.89 -1.82 -0.01
N ARG A 164 15.46 -2.45 1.09
CA ARG A 164 15.07 -3.86 1.12
C ARG A 164 13.64 -4.05 0.62
N GLY A 165 12.75 -3.17 1.04
CA GLY A 165 11.32 -3.24 0.75
C GLY A 165 10.56 -4.33 1.53
N LEU A 166 9.25 -4.31 1.39
CA LEU A 166 8.36 -5.33 1.92
C LEU A 166 8.26 -6.47 0.89
N TYR A 167 8.19 -7.70 1.38
CA TYR A 167 8.06 -8.88 0.53
C TYR A 167 6.59 -9.15 0.21
N PRO A 168 6.26 -9.51 -1.05
CA PRO A 168 4.94 -10.01 -1.37
C PRO A 168 4.74 -11.46 -0.89
N ASP A 169 3.49 -11.91 -0.79
CA ASP A 169 3.16 -13.31 -0.52
C ASP A 169 3.56 -14.22 -1.68
N ILE A 170 3.38 -13.74 -2.91
CA ILE A 170 3.81 -14.42 -4.13
C ILE A 170 4.76 -13.51 -4.89
N TRP A 171 6.03 -13.90 -4.91
CA TRP A 171 7.04 -13.17 -5.68
C TRP A 171 6.99 -13.55 -7.16
N VAL A 172 6.84 -12.55 -8.01
CA VAL A 172 6.86 -12.66 -9.48
C VAL A 172 7.29 -11.31 -10.06
N PRO A 173 7.96 -11.27 -11.24
CA PRO A 173 8.26 -10.00 -11.90
C PRO A 173 7.00 -9.13 -12.03
N ALA A 174 7.10 -7.84 -11.66
CA ALA A 174 5.95 -6.95 -11.61
C ALA A 174 5.16 -6.89 -12.94
N GLY A 175 5.86 -7.04 -14.07
CA GLY A 175 5.22 -7.09 -15.39
C GLY A 175 4.36 -8.33 -15.64
N GLU A 176 4.56 -9.41 -14.87
CA GLU A 176 3.85 -10.68 -15.02
C GLU A 176 2.77 -10.88 -13.93
N ALA A 177 2.77 -10.03 -12.90
CA ALA A 177 1.92 -10.21 -11.72
C ALA A 177 0.42 -10.22 -12.05
N GLU A 178 -0.02 -9.32 -12.90
CA GLU A 178 -1.43 -9.22 -13.29
C GLU A 178 -1.91 -10.45 -14.08
N GLU A 179 -1.12 -10.90 -15.06
CA GLU A 179 -1.44 -12.09 -15.84
C GLU A 179 -1.50 -13.35 -14.94
N LEU A 180 -0.57 -13.46 -13.99
CA LEU A 180 -0.59 -14.55 -13.02
C LEU A 180 -1.87 -14.53 -12.18
N VAL A 181 -2.24 -13.37 -11.64
CA VAL A 181 -3.44 -13.21 -10.81
C VAL A 181 -4.70 -13.55 -11.58
N ILE A 182 -4.86 -13.08 -12.81
CA ILE A 182 -6.00 -13.39 -13.66
C ILE A 182 -6.12 -14.92 -13.84
N LYS A 183 -5.02 -15.60 -14.16
CA LYS A 183 -5.00 -17.07 -14.30
C LYS A 183 -5.37 -17.80 -13.00
N LEU A 184 -4.92 -17.31 -11.85
CA LEU A 184 -5.28 -17.89 -10.56
C LEU A 184 -6.78 -17.75 -10.28
N VAL A 185 -7.35 -16.58 -10.51
CA VAL A 185 -8.79 -16.31 -10.32
C VAL A 185 -9.63 -17.18 -11.26
N GLU A 186 -9.24 -17.34 -12.52
CA GLU A 186 -9.92 -18.22 -13.46
C GLU A 186 -9.92 -19.70 -13.00
N GLN A 187 -8.85 -20.15 -12.33
CA GLN A 187 -8.77 -21.50 -11.80
C GLN A 187 -9.65 -21.71 -10.56
N LEU A 188 -9.81 -20.69 -9.73
CA LEU A 188 -10.68 -20.74 -8.55
C LEU A 188 -12.18 -20.78 -8.92
N ASN A 189 -12.54 -20.28 -10.09
CA ASN A 189 -13.90 -20.24 -10.59
C ASN A 189 -14.34 -21.51 -11.39
N ARG A 190 -13.45 -22.51 -11.50
CA ARG A 190 -13.72 -23.80 -12.18
C ARG A 190 -14.09 -24.91 -11.21
#